data_2c4ef71cebf29c06f361580d325a2ac8
#
_entry.id   2c4ef71cebf29c06f361580d325a2ac8
#
_cell.length_a   1.000
_cell.length_b   1.000
_cell.length_c   1.000
_cell.angle_alpha   90.00
_cell.angle_beta   90.00
_cell.angle_gamma   90.00
#
_symmetry.space_group_name_H-M   'P 1'
#
loop_
_entity.id
_entity.type
_entity.pdbx_description
1 polymer ?
#
loop_
_entity_poly.entity_id
_entity_poly.type
_entity_poly.pdbx_seq_one_letter_code
_entity_poly.pdbx_strand_id
1 'polypeptide(L)'
;MKRVLFILAFCNPAWLIAQNMTNSPGSMFGLGELSTGEGGQYAGFGGTGIALRGSSFINPSNPASLTELTEQRFVFDAGLMGAYNSYTQTGVTNNSIVGNLNNLSIGCRIIPRWYGAVFLTPVSSVGYAITLDQEIEGASGSTISSFFEGTGYLSKIGFSNAFLISKNISIGVNLSYITGTITQSETQGSTIIEESSSKHAFYADFGMQYKLPLTRDKYFLMGVTYGYSQHLTQDNDLTVSSTSSTETIEKSPKVYSQYLPQFIGVGLSYNSLRWMATTDYKYVDWSRMKSSKSSVSFANQHRLAAGIAYTINNPYKKSIKLLLGTGLSNPYVAINKRKAKNYYISTGANFTTRNSNIISIGLKYSDQFKIPSGLPREKGVSLFFNISFSERTYRAKLQ
;
A
#
# COMPACT_ATOMS: atom_id res chain seq x y z
N MET A 1 34.61 4.12 4.79
CA MET A 1 34.66 2.78 4.19
C MET A 1 33.85 1.73 4.94
N LYS A 2 33.90 1.55 6.28
CA LYS A 2 33.11 0.54 7.02
C LYS A 2 31.58 0.71 6.92
N ARG A 3 31.06 1.93 6.71
CA ARG A 3 29.63 2.21 6.59
C ARG A 3 29.05 1.92 5.19
N VAL A 4 29.87 1.97 4.15
CA VAL A 4 29.51 1.63 2.76
C VAL A 4 29.41 0.10 2.59
N LEU A 5 30.25 -0.66 3.32
CA LEU A 5 30.23 -2.11 3.27
C LEU A 5 28.93 -2.71 3.87
N PHE A 6 28.31 -2.01 4.84
CA PHE A 6 27.06 -2.45 5.45
C PHE A 6 25.84 -2.27 4.52
N ILE A 7 25.89 -1.26 3.63
CA ILE A 7 24.84 -1.03 2.62
C ILE A 7 24.97 -2.04 1.48
N LEU A 8 26.18 -2.42 1.08
CA LEU A 8 26.41 -3.44 0.04
C LEU A 8 26.06 -4.86 0.47
N ALA A 9 26.12 -5.18 1.74
CA ALA A 9 25.69 -6.50 2.26
C ALA A 9 24.16 -6.71 2.21
N PHE A 10 23.37 -5.62 2.19
CA PHE A 10 21.91 -5.67 2.03
C PHE A 10 21.44 -5.68 0.56
N CYS A 11 22.34 -5.40 -0.38
CA CYS A 11 22.08 -5.40 -1.83
C CYS A 11 22.38 -6.76 -2.49
N ASN A 12 22.18 -7.87 -1.79
CA ASN A 12 22.25 -9.18 -2.44
C ASN A 12 20.89 -9.51 -3.06
N PRO A 13 20.66 -9.29 -4.38
CA PRO A 13 19.35 -9.47 -5.00
C PRO A 13 18.88 -10.92 -5.06
N ALA A 14 19.72 -11.87 -4.70
CA ALA A 14 19.39 -13.30 -4.72
C ALA A 14 18.35 -13.71 -3.65
N TRP A 15 18.05 -12.86 -2.67
CA TRP A 15 17.04 -13.12 -1.63
C TRP A 15 15.70 -12.42 -1.90
N LEU A 16 15.61 -11.63 -2.95
CA LEU A 16 14.36 -11.02 -3.44
C LEU A 16 13.64 -11.95 -4.45
N ILE A 17 13.79 -13.26 -4.29
CA ILE A 17 12.96 -14.21 -5.03
C ILE A 17 11.53 -13.94 -4.59
N ALA A 18 10.73 -13.50 -5.53
CA ALA A 18 9.30 -13.25 -5.55
C ALA A 18 8.51 -13.95 -4.43
N GLN A 19 8.57 -13.39 -3.22
CA GLN A 19 7.59 -13.78 -2.21
C GLN A 19 6.31 -13.06 -2.57
N ASN A 20 5.23 -13.82 -2.75
CA ASN A 20 3.91 -13.24 -2.93
C ASN A 20 3.65 -12.27 -1.77
N MET A 21 3.24 -11.06 -2.13
CA MET A 21 2.94 -10.01 -1.15
C MET A 21 1.62 -10.26 -0.43
N THR A 22 0.81 -11.20 -0.90
CA THR A 22 -0.43 -11.68 -0.30
C THR A 22 -0.65 -13.13 -0.63
N ASN A 23 -1.47 -13.82 0.17
CA ASN A 23 -2.03 -15.14 -0.12
C ASN A 23 -3.55 -15.14 0.06
N SER A 24 -4.18 -13.98 -0.13
CA SER A 24 -5.62 -13.82 -0.03
C SER A 24 -6.33 -14.42 -1.24
N PRO A 25 -7.30 -15.34 -1.06
CA PRO A 25 -8.16 -15.82 -2.14
C PRO A 25 -8.90 -14.68 -2.86
N GLY A 26 -9.21 -13.58 -2.14
CA GLY A 26 -9.81 -12.38 -2.71
C GLY A 26 -8.94 -11.66 -3.73
N SER A 27 -7.61 -11.87 -3.69
CA SER A 27 -6.66 -11.27 -4.64
C SER A 27 -6.78 -11.81 -6.08
N MET A 28 -7.55 -12.89 -6.29
CA MET A 28 -7.88 -13.41 -7.63
C MET A 28 -8.62 -12.39 -8.51
N PHE A 29 -9.25 -11.39 -7.92
CA PHE A 29 -10.16 -10.49 -8.63
C PHE A 29 -9.60 -9.07 -8.76
N GLY A 30 -9.87 -8.45 -9.93
CA GLY A 30 -9.55 -7.05 -10.20
C GLY A 30 -8.06 -6.78 -10.32
N LEU A 31 -7.55 -5.89 -9.48
CA LEU A 31 -6.13 -5.56 -9.40
C LEU A 31 -5.40 -6.34 -8.28
N GLY A 32 -6.07 -7.30 -7.65
CA GLY A 32 -5.56 -8.00 -6.49
C GLY A 32 -5.86 -7.30 -5.15
N GLU A 33 -5.11 -7.63 -4.12
CA GLU A 33 -5.19 -6.95 -2.82
C GLU A 33 -4.46 -5.62 -2.90
N LEU A 34 -5.19 -4.54 -2.62
CA LEU A 34 -4.64 -3.19 -2.69
C LEU A 34 -3.75 -2.91 -1.50
N SER A 35 -2.59 -2.30 -1.76
CA SER A 35 -1.78 -1.73 -0.70
C SER A 35 -2.55 -0.59 -0.03
N THR A 36 -2.63 -0.64 1.29
CA THR A 36 -3.36 0.36 2.06
C THR A 36 -2.57 1.65 2.25
N GLY A 37 -1.30 1.69 1.82
CA GLY A 37 -0.40 2.82 2.04
C GLY A 37 -0.06 3.05 3.51
N GLU A 38 -0.37 2.08 4.37
CA GLU A 38 -0.15 2.12 5.83
C GLU A 38 1.30 1.78 6.16
N GLY A 39 2.23 2.49 5.54
CA GLY A 39 3.64 2.27 5.74
C GLY A 39 4.32 3.31 6.60
N GLY A 40 5.58 3.02 6.87
CA GLY A 40 6.45 3.95 7.54
C GLY A 40 6.03 4.22 8.98
N GLN A 41 6.17 5.46 9.37
CA GLN A 41 5.87 5.91 10.73
C GLN A 41 4.38 5.91 11.10
N TYR A 42 3.50 5.68 10.12
CA TYR A 42 2.05 5.76 10.31
C TYR A 42 1.38 4.39 10.48
N ALA A 43 2.11 3.31 10.30
CA ALA A 43 1.57 1.96 10.41
C ALA A 43 0.89 1.70 11.77
N GLY A 44 1.48 2.17 12.86
CA GLY A 44 0.89 2.11 14.20
C GLY A 44 -0.17 3.17 14.49
N PHE A 45 -0.43 4.09 13.56
CA PHE A 45 -1.29 5.27 13.73
C PHE A 45 -2.62 5.18 12.96
N GLY A 46 -3.10 3.96 12.72
CA GLY A 46 -4.33 3.70 11.97
C GLY A 46 -4.19 3.96 10.48
N GLY A 47 -2.97 4.09 9.95
CA GLY A 47 -2.76 4.38 8.52
C GLY A 47 -3.29 5.74 8.09
N THR A 48 -3.47 6.68 9.00
CA THR A 48 -3.73 8.08 8.69
C THR A 48 -2.49 8.72 8.09
N GLY A 49 -2.64 9.64 7.14
CA GLY A 49 -1.50 10.26 6.46
C GLY A 49 -1.86 11.57 5.74
N ILE A 50 -3.15 11.81 5.44
CA ILE A 50 -3.59 12.93 4.61
C ILE A 50 -3.29 14.29 5.27
N ALA A 51 -3.48 14.37 6.58
CA ALA A 51 -3.20 15.56 7.37
C ALA A 51 -2.00 15.34 8.33
N LEU A 52 -0.97 14.65 7.86
CA LEU A 52 0.26 14.44 8.62
C LEU A 52 1.46 14.94 7.85
N ARG A 53 2.43 15.49 8.57
CA ARG A 53 3.73 15.94 8.04
C ARG A 53 4.81 15.78 9.09
N GLY A 54 6.05 15.75 8.67
CA GLY A 54 7.18 15.67 9.57
C GLY A 54 8.48 16.06 8.89
N SER A 55 9.43 16.52 9.71
CA SER A 55 10.69 17.07 9.24
C SER A 55 11.73 16.03 8.84
N SER A 56 11.54 14.78 9.25
CA SER A 56 12.54 13.72 9.14
C SER A 56 12.02 12.43 8.50
N PHE A 57 10.90 12.48 7.82
CA PHE A 57 10.32 11.35 7.08
C PHE A 57 9.48 11.82 5.89
N ILE A 58 9.29 10.93 4.92
CA ILE A 58 8.54 11.19 3.69
C ILE A 58 7.16 10.54 3.81
N ASN A 59 6.12 11.32 3.53
CA ASN A 59 4.73 10.84 3.55
C ASN A 59 4.17 10.78 2.12
N PRO A 60 4.08 9.60 1.51
CA PRO A 60 3.55 9.46 0.15
C PRO A 60 2.03 9.64 0.06
N SER A 61 1.31 9.62 1.17
CA SER A 61 -0.16 9.76 1.19
C SER A 61 -0.63 11.16 0.82
N ASN A 62 0.20 12.20 1.05
CA ASN A 62 -0.09 13.57 0.65
C ASN A 62 1.23 14.28 0.28
N PRO A 63 1.48 14.54 -1.01
CA PRO A 63 2.74 15.15 -1.45
C PRO A 63 2.99 16.54 -0.84
N ALA A 64 1.97 17.31 -0.49
CA ALA A 64 2.12 18.61 0.15
C ALA A 64 2.87 18.55 1.50
N SER A 65 2.91 17.39 2.14
CA SER A 65 3.60 17.16 3.42
C SER A 65 5.12 17.33 3.35
N LEU A 66 5.73 17.18 2.15
CA LEU A 66 7.17 17.34 1.93
C LEU A 66 7.68 18.73 2.31
N THR A 67 6.81 19.73 2.32
CA THR A 67 7.19 21.11 2.69
C THR A 67 7.65 21.27 4.15
N GLU A 68 7.50 20.25 5.00
CA GLU A 68 8.01 20.24 6.37
C GLU A 68 9.41 19.61 6.49
N LEU A 69 9.96 19.03 5.42
CA LEU A 69 11.31 18.43 5.45
C LEU A 69 12.37 19.44 5.88
N THR A 70 13.26 18.99 6.74
CA THR A 70 14.36 19.82 7.26
C THR A 70 15.26 20.32 6.13
N GLU A 71 15.57 21.59 6.17
CA GLU A 71 16.49 22.22 5.22
C GLU A 71 17.89 21.63 5.27
N GLN A 72 18.59 21.64 4.13
CA GLN A 72 19.96 21.17 3.98
C GLN A 72 20.17 19.70 4.42
N ARG A 73 19.15 18.88 4.25
CA ARG A 73 19.22 17.44 4.51
C ARG A 73 18.55 16.65 3.40
N PHE A 74 19.16 15.50 3.08
CA PHE A 74 18.47 14.41 2.41
C PHE A 74 17.82 13.53 3.46
N VAL A 75 16.56 13.18 3.25
CA VAL A 75 15.81 12.24 4.07
C VAL A 75 15.62 10.97 3.27
N PHE A 76 16.01 9.85 3.85
CA PHE A 76 15.80 8.49 3.32
C PHE A 76 14.78 7.80 4.21
N ASP A 77 13.82 7.14 3.59
CA ASP A 77 12.77 6.41 4.29
C ASP A 77 12.60 5.03 3.66
N ALA A 78 12.70 3.98 4.47
CA ALA A 78 12.54 2.60 4.03
C ALA A 78 11.70 1.81 5.04
N GLY A 79 10.70 1.09 4.56
CA GLY A 79 9.79 0.32 5.37
C GLY A 79 9.60 -1.10 4.87
N LEU A 80 9.51 -2.03 5.81
CA LEU A 80 9.21 -3.44 5.60
C LEU A 80 7.94 -3.81 6.37
N MET A 81 7.21 -4.78 5.87
CA MET A 81 6.04 -5.36 6.51
C MET A 81 6.11 -6.88 6.45
N GLY A 82 5.77 -7.53 7.56
CA GLY A 82 5.45 -8.96 7.60
C GLY A 82 4.02 -9.15 8.08
N ALA A 83 3.27 -10.07 7.51
CA ALA A 83 1.92 -10.37 7.94
C ALA A 83 1.68 -11.88 8.06
N TYR A 84 0.97 -12.24 9.12
CA TYR A 84 0.39 -13.57 9.32
C TYR A 84 -1.12 -13.45 9.11
N ASN A 85 -1.63 -14.16 8.11
CA ASN A 85 -3.03 -14.14 7.72
C ASN A 85 -3.67 -15.52 7.91
N SER A 86 -4.92 -15.52 8.30
CA SER A 86 -5.76 -16.71 8.48
C SER A 86 -7.06 -16.56 7.70
N TYR A 87 -7.33 -17.54 6.85
CA TYR A 87 -8.50 -17.60 5.97
C TYR A 87 -9.38 -18.78 6.39
N THR A 88 -10.59 -18.50 6.83
CA THR A 88 -11.53 -19.54 7.31
C THR A 88 -12.78 -19.57 6.46
N GLN A 89 -13.10 -20.73 5.89
CA GLN A 89 -14.35 -20.97 5.12
C GLN A 89 -14.89 -22.35 5.47
N THR A 90 -16.18 -22.45 5.78
CA THR A 90 -16.90 -23.70 6.09
C THR A 90 -16.18 -24.63 7.10
N GLY A 91 -15.53 -24.00 8.12
CA GLY A 91 -14.79 -24.74 9.18
C GLY A 91 -13.35 -25.11 8.83
N VAL A 92 -12.92 -24.95 7.57
CA VAL A 92 -11.51 -25.14 7.18
C VAL A 92 -10.76 -23.81 7.32
N THR A 93 -9.57 -23.87 7.90
CA THR A 93 -8.72 -22.70 8.12
C THR A 93 -7.35 -22.92 7.48
N ASN A 94 -6.95 -22.01 6.62
CA ASN A 94 -5.62 -21.95 6.02
C ASN A 94 -4.89 -20.71 6.54
N ASN A 95 -3.60 -20.86 6.82
CA ASN A 95 -2.75 -19.80 7.32
C ASN A 95 -1.62 -19.50 6.35
N SER A 96 -1.20 -18.24 6.27
CA SER A 96 -0.08 -17.84 5.45
C SER A 96 0.77 -16.77 6.11
N ILE A 97 2.06 -16.74 5.75
CA ILE A 97 2.99 -15.69 6.14
C ILE A 97 3.47 -15.02 4.86
N VAL A 98 3.42 -13.70 4.85
CA VAL A 98 3.89 -12.88 3.74
C VAL A 98 4.80 -11.77 4.23
N GLY A 99 5.73 -11.34 3.39
CA GLY A 99 6.66 -10.26 3.71
C GLY A 99 6.83 -9.30 2.53
N ASN A 100 6.90 -8.00 2.82
CA ASN A 100 6.89 -6.97 1.78
C ASN A 100 7.82 -5.81 2.07
N LEU A 101 8.35 -5.23 0.99
CA LEU A 101 8.78 -3.83 0.99
C LEU A 101 7.52 -2.95 1.00
N ASN A 102 7.40 -2.05 1.98
CA ASN A 102 6.24 -1.19 2.13
C ASN A 102 6.44 0.18 1.48
N ASN A 103 7.63 0.75 1.63
CA ASN A 103 8.02 1.98 0.98
C ASN A 103 9.54 2.10 0.91
N LEU A 104 10.00 2.75 -0.14
CA LEU A 104 11.37 3.23 -0.27
C LEU A 104 11.32 4.63 -0.85
N SER A 105 11.93 5.61 -0.19
CA SER A 105 11.91 6.98 -0.69
C SER A 105 13.13 7.79 -0.26
N ILE A 106 13.46 8.77 -1.07
CA ILE A 106 14.49 9.76 -0.80
C ILE A 106 13.96 11.15 -1.19
N GLY A 107 14.14 12.14 -0.32
CA GLY A 107 13.67 13.49 -0.59
C GLY A 107 14.47 14.55 0.13
N CYS A 108 14.36 15.77 -0.38
CA CYS A 108 15.01 16.95 0.20
C CYS A 108 14.29 18.23 -0.19
N ARG A 109 14.70 19.33 0.42
CA ARG A 109 14.39 20.67 -0.09
C ARG A 109 15.33 21.00 -1.24
N ILE A 110 14.80 21.24 -2.43
CA ILE A 110 15.56 21.55 -3.65
C ILE A 110 16.04 23.01 -3.62
N ILE A 111 15.08 23.93 -3.48
CA ILE A 111 15.32 25.37 -3.29
C ILE A 111 14.32 25.91 -2.25
N PRO A 112 14.46 27.17 -1.79
CA PRO A 112 13.44 27.77 -0.92
C PRO A 112 12.03 27.60 -1.48
N ARG A 113 11.12 27.03 -0.66
CA ARG A 113 9.71 26.74 -0.96
C ARG A 113 9.46 25.57 -1.93
N TRP A 114 10.47 24.93 -2.53
CA TRP A 114 10.29 23.77 -3.38
C TRP A 114 11.00 22.54 -2.81
N TYR A 115 10.26 21.45 -2.69
CA TYR A 115 10.68 20.18 -2.12
C TYR A 115 10.41 19.06 -3.11
N GLY A 116 11.28 18.08 -3.15
CA GLY A 116 11.14 16.92 -4.03
C GLY A 116 11.49 15.62 -3.33
N ALA A 117 10.87 14.54 -3.77
CA ALA A 117 11.19 13.20 -3.34
C ALA A 117 10.96 12.19 -4.47
N VAL A 118 11.85 11.20 -4.57
CA VAL A 118 11.62 9.99 -5.37
C VAL A 118 11.12 8.91 -4.44
N PHE A 119 10.16 8.10 -4.89
CA PHE A 119 9.60 7.03 -4.08
C PHE A 119 9.26 5.78 -4.91
N LEU A 120 9.32 4.63 -4.24
CA LEU A 120 8.83 3.34 -4.70
C LEU A 120 7.87 2.79 -3.65
N THR A 121 6.63 2.50 -4.04
CA THR A 121 5.61 1.94 -3.16
C THR A 121 4.80 0.87 -3.88
N PRO A 122 4.35 -0.20 -3.20
CA PRO A 122 3.43 -1.15 -3.78
C PRO A 122 2.05 -0.51 -4.01
N VAL A 123 1.36 -0.95 -5.06
CA VAL A 123 -0.02 -0.55 -5.40
C VAL A 123 -0.97 -1.69 -5.07
N SER A 124 -0.65 -2.88 -5.55
CA SER A 124 -1.45 -4.08 -5.30
C SER A 124 -0.61 -5.34 -5.46
N SER A 125 -1.16 -6.45 -4.99
CA SER A 125 -0.52 -7.75 -5.05
C SER A 125 -1.56 -8.84 -5.29
N VAL A 126 -1.16 -9.85 -6.04
CA VAL A 126 -1.93 -11.07 -6.28
C VAL A 126 -1.13 -12.25 -5.73
N GLY A 127 -1.79 -13.10 -4.96
CA GLY A 127 -1.23 -14.32 -4.44
C GLY A 127 -2.35 -15.23 -3.94
N TYR A 128 -2.59 -16.34 -4.60
CA TYR A 128 -3.55 -17.34 -4.18
C TYR A 128 -3.20 -18.70 -4.78
N ALA A 129 -3.62 -19.76 -4.09
CA ALA A 129 -3.59 -21.14 -4.56
C ALA A 129 -4.87 -21.82 -4.07
N ILE A 130 -5.75 -22.21 -4.98
CA ILE A 130 -7.10 -22.70 -4.68
C ILE A 130 -7.34 -23.98 -5.46
N THR A 131 -7.73 -25.05 -4.77
CA THR A 131 -8.23 -26.28 -5.40
C THR A 131 -9.74 -26.28 -5.33
N LEU A 132 -10.38 -26.60 -6.46
CA LEU A 132 -11.81 -26.77 -6.59
C LEU A 132 -12.11 -28.17 -7.12
N ASP A 133 -12.76 -28.98 -6.27
CA ASP A 133 -13.21 -30.32 -6.66
C ASP A 133 -14.67 -30.23 -7.10
N GLN A 134 -14.98 -30.69 -8.30
CA GLN A 134 -16.32 -30.72 -8.86
C GLN A 134 -16.73 -32.17 -9.15
N GLU A 135 -17.91 -32.57 -8.73
CA GLU A 135 -18.46 -33.87 -9.09
C GLU A 135 -18.83 -33.90 -10.57
N ILE A 136 -18.49 -34.99 -11.24
CA ILE A 136 -18.80 -35.19 -12.67
C ILE A 136 -20.26 -35.60 -12.77
N GLU A 137 -21.05 -34.79 -13.47
CA GLU A 137 -22.47 -35.10 -13.72
C GLU A 137 -22.61 -36.42 -14.49
N GLY A 138 -23.34 -37.39 -13.92
CA GLY A 138 -23.52 -38.72 -14.47
C GLY A 138 -22.50 -39.79 -14.09
N ALA A 139 -21.43 -39.44 -13.31
CA ALA A 139 -20.46 -40.38 -12.81
C ALA A 139 -20.38 -40.28 -11.28
N SER A 140 -21.32 -40.92 -10.60
CA SER A 140 -21.45 -40.87 -9.13
C SER A 140 -20.14 -41.26 -8.45
N GLY A 141 -19.59 -40.34 -7.61
CA GLY A 141 -18.35 -40.52 -6.87
C GLY A 141 -17.06 -40.18 -7.63
N SER A 142 -17.16 -39.70 -8.87
CA SER A 142 -16.01 -39.22 -9.64
C SER A 142 -15.94 -37.70 -9.54
N THR A 143 -14.77 -37.16 -9.15
CA THR A 143 -14.50 -35.72 -9.06
C THR A 143 -13.42 -35.32 -10.06
N ILE A 144 -13.55 -34.13 -10.61
CA ILE A 144 -12.48 -33.46 -11.36
C ILE A 144 -11.95 -32.29 -10.52
N SER A 145 -10.65 -32.28 -10.30
CA SER A 145 -9.98 -31.23 -9.54
C SER A 145 -9.38 -30.19 -10.48
N SER A 146 -9.72 -28.92 -10.27
CA SER A 146 -9.09 -27.78 -10.91
C SER A 146 -8.24 -27.02 -9.89
N PHE A 147 -7.00 -26.75 -10.22
CA PHE A 147 -6.09 -25.97 -9.39
C PHE A 147 -5.89 -24.58 -9.99
N PHE A 148 -6.21 -23.54 -9.23
CA PHE A 148 -6.08 -22.15 -9.62
C PHE A 148 -4.95 -21.51 -8.80
N GLU A 149 -4.00 -20.94 -9.50
CA GLU A 149 -2.88 -20.21 -8.88
C GLU A 149 -2.78 -18.80 -9.48
N GLY A 150 -2.39 -17.84 -8.67
CA GLY A 150 -2.11 -16.49 -9.14
C GLY A 150 -0.97 -15.87 -8.38
N THR A 151 -0.10 -15.18 -9.10
CA THR A 151 1.04 -14.45 -8.52
C THR A 151 1.21 -13.11 -9.22
N GLY A 152 1.85 -12.17 -8.54
CA GLY A 152 2.21 -10.90 -9.15
C GLY A 152 1.93 -9.69 -8.28
N TYR A 153 2.36 -8.54 -8.78
CA TYR A 153 2.20 -7.28 -8.08
C TYR A 153 2.22 -6.09 -9.05
N LEU A 154 1.67 -4.98 -8.59
CA LEU A 154 1.81 -3.66 -9.20
C LEU A 154 2.56 -2.75 -8.25
N SER A 155 3.58 -2.06 -8.76
CA SER A 155 4.37 -1.08 -8.04
C SER A 155 4.24 0.30 -8.66
N LYS A 156 4.39 1.32 -7.84
CA LYS A 156 4.38 2.73 -8.23
C LYS A 156 5.75 3.33 -7.94
N ILE A 157 6.45 3.74 -9.00
CA ILE A 157 7.68 4.53 -8.94
C ILE A 157 7.29 5.96 -9.27
N GLY A 158 7.69 6.93 -8.46
CA GLY A 158 7.24 8.29 -8.68
C GLY A 158 8.18 9.36 -8.17
N PHE A 159 7.88 10.57 -8.60
CA PHE A 159 8.52 11.79 -8.17
C PHE A 159 7.47 12.72 -7.56
N SER A 160 7.64 13.03 -6.29
CA SER A 160 6.82 13.98 -5.56
C SER A 160 7.40 15.37 -5.66
N ASN A 161 6.57 16.35 -5.97
CA ASN A 161 6.90 17.77 -5.91
C ASN A 161 5.97 18.47 -4.95
N ALA A 162 6.51 19.31 -4.08
CA ALA A 162 5.72 20.12 -3.16
C ALA A 162 6.21 21.57 -3.11
N PHE A 163 5.25 22.46 -3.03
CA PHE A 163 5.47 23.90 -3.02
C PHE A 163 4.82 24.53 -1.79
N LEU A 164 5.60 25.31 -1.04
CA LEU A 164 5.13 26.13 0.04
C LEU A 164 4.63 27.47 -0.51
N ILE A 165 3.32 27.56 -0.73
CA ILE A 165 2.67 28.76 -1.31
C ILE A 165 2.71 29.92 -0.30
N SER A 166 2.37 29.62 0.95
CA SER A 166 2.46 30.56 2.05
C SER A 166 2.94 29.83 3.31
N LYS A 167 3.20 30.56 4.41
CA LYS A 167 3.61 29.96 5.69
C LYS A 167 2.66 28.85 6.16
N ASN A 168 1.42 28.88 5.72
CA ASN A 168 0.35 27.98 6.18
C ASN A 168 -0.21 27.08 5.09
N ILE A 169 0.06 27.32 3.81
CA ILE A 169 -0.52 26.59 2.67
C ILE A 169 0.58 25.91 1.89
N SER A 170 0.45 24.60 1.73
CA SER A 170 1.31 23.75 0.91
C SER A 170 0.47 23.02 -0.12
N ILE A 171 0.99 22.88 -1.34
CA ILE A 171 0.43 22.07 -2.41
C ILE A 171 1.48 21.06 -2.88
N GLY A 172 1.05 19.99 -3.47
CA GLY A 172 1.98 19.01 -4.03
C GLY A 172 1.34 18.14 -5.10
N VAL A 173 2.20 17.51 -5.89
CA VAL A 173 1.84 16.56 -6.93
C VAL A 173 2.81 15.39 -6.90
N ASN A 174 2.28 14.17 -6.97
CA ASN A 174 3.01 12.96 -7.28
C ASN A 174 2.85 12.65 -8.76
N LEU A 175 3.95 12.57 -9.49
CA LEU A 175 4.00 12.07 -10.85
C LEU A 175 4.60 10.67 -10.80
N SER A 176 3.87 9.67 -11.28
CA SER A 176 4.24 8.27 -11.08
C SER A 176 4.06 7.43 -12.34
N TYR A 177 4.85 6.39 -12.42
CA TYR A 177 4.69 5.28 -13.35
C TYR A 177 4.33 4.04 -12.55
N ILE A 178 3.18 3.46 -12.88
CA ILE A 178 2.70 2.20 -12.27
C ILE A 178 3.04 1.10 -13.24
N THR A 179 3.64 0.02 -12.75
CA THR A 179 4.04 -1.13 -13.57
C THR A 179 4.05 -2.41 -12.75
N GLY A 180 3.86 -3.53 -13.43
CA GLY A 180 3.96 -4.86 -12.86
C GLY A 180 3.28 -5.91 -13.72
N THR A 181 3.48 -7.18 -13.37
CA THR A 181 2.91 -8.33 -14.08
C THR A 181 2.10 -9.17 -13.10
N ILE A 182 0.96 -9.63 -13.55
CA ILE A 182 0.08 -10.55 -12.82
C ILE A 182 -0.06 -11.79 -13.70
N THR A 183 0.31 -12.95 -13.16
CA THR A 183 0.19 -14.26 -13.82
C THR A 183 -0.86 -15.08 -13.09
N GLN A 184 -1.79 -15.65 -13.83
CA GLN A 184 -2.86 -16.52 -13.32
C GLN A 184 -2.83 -17.82 -14.12
N SER A 185 -2.90 -18.96 -13.44
CA SER A 185 -2.92 -20.27 -14.06
C SER A 185 -4.09 -21.12 -13.56
N GLU A 186 -4.60 -21.93 -14.45
CA GLU A 186 -5.58 -22.98 -14.16
C GLU A 186 -5.02 -24.31 -14.66
N THR A 187 -4.91 -25.28 -13.76
CA THR A 187 -4.47 -26.64 -14.07
C THR A 187 -5.62 -27.60 -13.87
N GLN A 188 -5.97 -28.34 -14.91
CA GLN A 188 -6.99 -29.39 -14.88
C GLN A 188 -6.47 -30.65 -15.57
N GLY A 189 -6.25 -31.70 -14.80
CA GLY A 189 -5.62 -32.93 -15.30
C GLY A 189 -4.21 -32.65 -15.82
N SER A 190 -3.98 -32.89 -17.14
CA SER A 190 -2.70 -32.66 -17.82
C SER A 190 -2.63 -31.29 -18.54
N THR A 191 -3.69 -30.50 -18.48
CA THR A 191 -3.77 -29.21 -19.18
C THR A 191 -3.51 -28.07 -18.22
N ILE A 192 -2.63 -27.15 -18.62
CA ILE A 192 -2.34 -25.90 -17.89
C ILE A 192 -2.67 -24.73 -18.83
N ILE A 193 -3.48 -23.84 -18.36
CA ILE A 193 -3.80 -22.57 -19.01
C ILE A 193 -3.19 -21.47 -18.16
N GLU A 194 -2.27 -20.69 -18.71
CA GLU A 194 -1.60 -19.59 -18.02
C GLU A 194 -1.85 -18.28 -18.76
N GLU A 195 -2.35 -17.28 -18.06
CA GLU A 195 -2.51 -15.91 -18.53
C GLU A 195 -1.54 -15.00 -17.77
N SER A 196 -0.59 -14.39 -18.49
CA SER A 196 0.33 -13.39 -17.99
C SER A 196 -0.09 -12.00 -18.48
N SER A 197 -0.34 -11.08 -17.56
CA SER A 197 -0.83 -9.72 -17.87
C SER A 197 0.16 -8.69 -17.35
N SER A 198 0.94 -8.09 -18.24
CA SER A 198 1.81 -6.96 -17.94
C SER A 198 1.02 -5.66 -18.01
N LYS A 199 1.05 -4.88 -16.94
CA LYS A 199 0.22 -3.68 -16.78
C LYS A 199 1.09 -2.47 -16.54
N HIS A 200 0.73 -1.32 -17.16
CA HIS A 200 1.44 -0.08 -16.94
C HIS A 200 0.55 1.15 -17.15
N ALA A 201 0.85 2.24 -16.45
CA ALA A 201 0.19 3.52 -16.62
C ALA A 201 1.02 4.67 -16.05
N PHE A 202 0.94 5.84 -16.68
CA PHE A 202 1.33 7.10 -16.05
C PHE A 202 0.19 7.59 -15.16
N TYR A 203 0.52 8.07 -13.97
CA TYR A 203 -0.47 8.49 -13.00
C TYR A 203 -0.02 9.74 -12.25
N ALA A 204 -0.96 10.64 -11.97
CA ALA A 204 -0.71 11.78 -11.10
C ALA A 204 -1.76 11.84 -9.99
N ASP A 205 -1.32 12.17 -8.80
CA ASP A 205 -2.18 12.51 -7.68
C ASP A 205 -1.72 13.82 -7.02
N PHE A 206 -2.67 14.55 -6.45
CA PHE A 206 -2.49 15.90 -5.95
C PHE A 206 -2.77 15.94 -4.46
N GLY A 207 -2.10 16.83 -3.77
CA GLY A 207 -2.28 17.06 -2.36
C GLY A 207 -2.24 18.54 -1.99
N MET A 208 -3.00 18.88 -0.96
CA MET A 208 -2.98 20.19 -0.36
C MET A 208 -3.00 20.05 1.16
N GLN A 209 -2.29 20.90 1.87
CA GLN A 209 -2.36 21.00 3.32
C GLN A 209 -2.44 22.45 3.76
N TYR A 210 -3.29 22.69 4.78
CA TYR A 210 -3.45 23.99 5.44
C TYR A 210 -3.16 23.85 6.92
N LYS A 211 -2.18 24.61 7.41
CA LYS A 211 -1.77 24.67 8.83
C LYS A 211 -2.43 25.85 9.48
N LEU A 212 -3.33 25.61 10.42
CA LEU A 212 -3.97 26.63 11.25
C LEU A 212 -3.27 26.72 12.61
N PRO A 213 -2.38 27.68 12.84
CA PRO A 213 -1.71 27.87 14.12
C PRO A 213 -2.70 28.33 15.16
N LEU A 214 -2.71 27.71 16.34
CA LEU A 214 -3.50 28.10 17.51
C LEU A 214 -2.62 28.85 18.53
N THR A 215 -1.47 28.26 18.83
CA THR A 215 -0.45 28.83 19.68
C THR A 215 0.93 28.47 19.10
N ARG A 216 2.00 28.87 19.77
CA ARG A 216 3.37 28.55 19.32
C ARG A 216 3.59 27.03 19.10
N ASP A 217 3.01 26.19 19.97
CA ASP A 217 3.23 24.74 20.00
C ASP A 217 1.99 23.92 19.64
N LYS A 218 0.87 24.57 19.25
CA LYS A 218 -0.39 23.90 18.94
C LYS A 218 -0.94 24.39 17.62
N TYR A 219 -1.33 23.45 16.75
CA TYR A 219 -1.96 23.78 15.48
C TYR A 219 -2.88 22.66 15.00
N PHE A 220 -3.86 23.02 14.21
CA PHE A 220 -4.57 22.08 13.35
C PHE A 220 -3.90 22.01 11.98
N LEU A 221 -3.89 20.82 11.40
CA LEU A 221 -3.50 20.59 10.03
C LEU A 221 -4.66 19.93 9.30
N MET A 222 -5.11 20.56 8.23
CA MET A 222 -6.13 20.03 7.31
C MET A 222 -5.44 19.58 6.05
N GLY A 223 -5.84 18.43 5.51
CA GLY A 223 -5.28 17.87 4.29
C GLY A 223 -6.38 17.44 3.33
N VAL A 224 -6.12 17.60 2.05
CA VAL A 224 -6.95 17.07 0.96
C VAL A 224 -6.04 16.38 -0.05
N THR A 225 -6.49 15.25 -0.58
CA THR A 225 -5.81 14.51 -1.66
C THR A 225 -6.81 14.13 -2.74
N TYR A 226 -6.36 14.15 -3.98
CA TYR A 226 -7.16 13.80 -5.13
C TYR A 226 -6.32 13.03 -6.15
N GLY A 227 -6.84 11.93 -6.65
CA GLY A 227 -6.28 11.19 -7.78
C GLY A 227 -7.36 10.92 -8.81
N TYR A 228 -7.05 11.17 -10.09
CA TYR A 228 -8.00 10.91 -11.17
C TYR A 228 -8.02 9.45 -11.59
N SER A 229 -9.06 9.04 -12.30
CA SER A 229 -9.13 7.70 -12.87
C SER A 229 -8.29 7.60 -14.13
N GLN A 230 -7.39 6.63 -14.21
CA GLN A 230 -6.47 6.42 -15.33
C GLN A 230 -6.66 5.02 -15.92
N HIS A 231 -6.69 4.94 -17.26
CA HIS A 231 -6.66 3.67 -17.96
C HIS A 231 -5.34 2.95 -17.71
N LEU A 232 -5.42 1.66 -17.40
CA LEU A 232 -4.27 0.80 -17.21
C LEU A 232 -4.04 0.03 -18.51
N THR A 233 -2.98 0.38 -19.23
CA THR A 233 -2.57 -0.36 -20.41
C THR A 233 -2.12 -1.76 -19.99
N GLN A 234 -2.52 -2.77 -20.74
CA GLN A 234 -2.19 -4.15 -20.44
C GLN A 234 -1.85 -4.93 -21.71
N ASP A 235 -0.78 -5.70 -21.62
CA ASP A 235 -0.34 -6.65 -22.61
C ASP A 235 -0.51 -8.05 -22.02
N ASN A 236 -1.28 -8.91 -22.70
CA ASN A 236 -1.66 -10.21 -22.18
C ASN A 236 -1.16 -11.31 -23.10
N ASP A 237 -0.47 -12.27 -22.51
CA ASP A 237 -0.02 -13.51 -23.13
C ASP A 237 -0.81 -14.67 -22.55
N LEU A 238 -1.38 -15.51 -23.40
CA LEU A 238 -2.08 -16.73 -23.02
C LEU A 238 -1.29 -17.93 -23.52
N THR A 239 -0.89 -18.81 -22.62
CA THR A 239 -0.20 -20.04 -22.92
C THR A 239 -1.08 -21.24 -22.53
N VAL A 240 -1.30 -22.15 -23.45
CA VAL A 240 -1.96 -23.41 -23.18
C VAL A 240 -0.94 -24.53 -23.39
N SER A 241 -0.69 -25.28 -22.34
CA SER A 241 0.25 -26.41 -22.37
C SER A 241 -0.43 -27.71 -21.94
N SER A 242 -0.01 -28.80 -22.57
CA SER A 242 -0.45 -30.15 -22.22
C SER A 242 0.79 -31.04 -22.21
N THR A 243 0.71 -32.28 -21.73
CA THR A 243 1.81 -33.25 -21.74
C THR A 243 2.40 -33.52 -23.14
N SER A 244 1.68 -33.20 -24.20
CA SER A 244 2.08 -33.46 -25.60
C SER A 244 2.38 -32.21 -26.42
N SER A 245 1.97 -31.00 -25.98
CA SER A 245 2.16 -29.79 -26.76
C SER A 245 2.10 -28.55 -25.87
N THR A 246 2.79 -27.50 -26.29
CA THR A 246 2.68 -26.15 -25.72
C THR A 246 2.41 -25.20 -26.87
N GLU A 247 1.30 -24.50 -26.79
CA GLU A 247 0.93 -23.44 -27.74
C GLU A 247 0.78 -22.12 -27.01
N THR A 248 1.43 -21.08 -27.51
CA THR A 248 1.26 -19.71 -27.03
C THR A 248 0.30 -18.99 -27.96
N ILE A 249 -0.80 -18.51 -27.43
CA ILE A 249 -1.81 -17.74 -28.14
C ILE A 249 -1.53 -16.27 -27.84
N GLU A 250 -0.88 -15.56 -28.74
CA GLU A 250 -0.48 -14.15 -28.58
C GLU A 250 -1.66 -13.16 -28.47
N LYS A 251 -2.87 -13.59 -28.75
CA LYS A 251 -4.07 -12.76 -28.60
C LYS A 251 -5.01 -13.35 -27.58
N SER A 252 -4.90 -12.88 -26.36
CA SER A 252 -5.90 -13.12 -25.33
C SER A 252 -7.30 -12.67 -25.80
N PRO A 253 -8.34 -13.44 -25.51
CA PRO A 253 -9.72 -13.01 -25.76
C PRO A 253 -10.00 -11.69 -25.07
N LYS A 254 -10.96 -10.92 -25.60
CA LYS A 254 -11.33 -9.56 -25.16
C LYS A 254 -11.17 -9.35 -23.66
N VAL A 255 -10.09 -8.71 -23.26
CA VAL A 255 -9.85 -8.29 -21.88
C VAL A 255 -10.59 -6.99 -21.66
N TYR A 256 -11.36 -6.92 -20.59
CA TYR A 256 -12.02 -5.68 -20.20
C TYR A 256 -10.99 -4.65 -19.77
N SER A 257 -11.12 -3.44 -20.29
CA SER A 257 -10.26 -2.32 -19.91
C SER A 257 -10.25 -2.14 -18.39
N GLN A 258 -9.07 -2.18 -17.81
CA GLN A 258 -8.86 -1.93 -16.39
C GLN A 258 -8.50 -0.46 -16.15
N TYR A 259 -8.91 0.06 -15.01
CA TYR A 259 -8.69 1.45 -14.63
C TYR A 259 -8.17 1.53 -13.21
N LEU A 260 -7.21 2.42 -13.00
CA LEU A 260 -6.91 2.93 -11.66
C LEU A 260 -8.09 3.79 -11.21
N PRO A 261 -8.56 3.64 -9.97
CA PRO A 261 -9.75 4.35 -9.51
C PRO A 261 -9.45 5.83 -9.26
N GLN A 262 -10.48 6.65 -9.43
CA GLN A 262 -10.50 8.00 -8.93
C GLN A 262 -10.66 7.98 -7.41
N PHE A 263 -9.99 8.89 -6.70
CA PHE A 263 -10.19 9.01 -5.26
C PHE A 263 -10.16 10.46 -4.79
N ILE A 264 -10.84 10.71 -3.69
CA ILE A 264 -10.73 11.91 -2.89
C ILE A 264 -10.51 11.52 -1.43
N GLY A 265 -9.59 12.20 -0.77
CA GLY A 265 -9.31 12.01 0.64
C GLY A 265 -9.27 13.32 1.38
N VAL A 266 -9.80 13.34 2.59
CA VAL A 266 -9.74 14.48 3.50
C VAL A 266 -9.20 14.03 4.83
N GLY A 267 -8.39 14.87 5.47
CA GLY A 267 -7.80 14.57 6.76
C GLY A 267 -7.77 15.80 7.66
N LEU A 268 -7.84 15.55 8.95
CA LEU A 268 -7.70 16.55 9.99
C LEU A 268 -6.77 16.02 11.07
N SER A 269 -5.80 16.82 11.51
CA SER A 269 -5.00 16.49 12.68
C SER A 269 -4.87 17.68 13.63
N TYR A 270 -4.92 17.38 14.91
CA TYR A 270 -4.53 18.27 16.00
C TYR A 270 -3.13 17.91 16.46
N ASN A 271 -2.25 18.88 16.50
CA ASN A 271 -0.86 18.71 16.89
C ASN A 271 -0.52 19.61 18.06
N SER A 272 0.07 19.03 19.08
CA SER A 272 0.65 19.75 20.21
C SER A 272 2.02 19.18 20.55
N LEU A 273 2.71 19.76 21.53
CA LEU A 273 4.06 19.36 21.92
C LEU A 273 4.17 17.85 22.25
N ARG A 274 3.15 17.29 22.93
CA ARG A 274 3.15 15.88 23.36
C ARG A 274 2.06 15.05 22.72
N TRP A 275 0.94 15.64 22.35
CA TRP A 275 -0.21 14.94 21.82
C TRP A 275 -0.40 15.23 20.33
N MET A 276 -0.74 14.21 19.58
CA MET A 276 -1.22 14.31 18.22
C MET A 276 -2.45 13.43 18.09
N ALA A 277 -3.51 13.97 17.50
CA ALA A 277 -4.70 13.21 17.13
C ALA A 277 -5.01 13.47 15.67
N THR A 278 -5.43 12.46 14.93
CA THR A 278 -5.70 12.57 13.50
C THR A 278 -6.89 11.72 13.10
N THR A 279 -7.58 12.16 12.07
CA THR A 279 -8.62 11.38 11.40
C THR A 279 -8.58 11.64 9.91
N ASP A 280 -8.74 10.59 9.11
CA ASP A 280 -8.77 10.63 7.66
C ASP A 280 -10.02 9.90 7.13
N TYR A 281 -10.61 10.46 6.10
CA TYR A 281 -11.64 9.80 5.30
C TYR A 281 -11.20 9.77 3.84
N LYS A 282 -11.26 8.59 3.21
CA LYS A 282 -10.94 8.40 1.78
C LYS A 282 -12.08 7.68 1.09
N TYR A 283 -12.54 8.28 0.00
CA TYR A 283 -13.49 7.70 -0.94
C TYR A 283 -12.75 7.31 -2.21
N VAL A 284 -13.00 6.10 -2.71
CA VAL A 284 -12.39 5.56 -3.93
C VAL A 284 -13.49 5.07 -4.85
N ASP A 285 -13.55 5.63 -6.05
CA ASP A 285 -14.56 5.32 -7.05
C ASP A 285 -14.07 4.22 -8.02
N TRP A 286 -14.69 3.07 -7.96
CA TRP A 286 -14.41 1.90 -8.80
C TRP A 286 -15.41 1.72 -9.94
N SER A 287 -16.28 2.69 -10.21
CA SER A 287 -17.38 2.57 -11.17
C SER A 287 -16.93 2.29 -12.62
N ARG A 288 -15.69 2.68 -12.96
CA ARG A 288 -15.11 2.43 -14.29
C ARG A 288 -14.56 1.03 -14.49
N MET A 289 -14.29 0.30 -13.39
CA MET A 289 -13.83 -1.09 -13.47
C MET A 289 -14.98 -2.01 -13.85
N LYS A 290 -14.73 -2.90 -14.81
CA LYS A 290 -15.68 -3.92 -15.25
C LYS A 290 -15.08 -5.30 -15.06
N SER A 291 -15.91 -6.29 -14.77
CA SER A 291 -15.53 -7.70 -14.66
C SER A 291 -16.09 -8.48 -15.84
N SER A 292 -15.33 -9.45 -16.32
CA SER A 292 -15.79 -10.46 -17.28
C SER A 292 -16.74 -11.48 -16.64
N LYS A 293 -16.59 -11.71 -15.34
CA LYS A 293 -17.39 -12.68 -14.57
C LYS A 293 -18.65 -12.00 -14.01
N SER A 294 -19.83 -12.50 -14.33
CA SER A 294 -21.11 -11.94 -13.87
C SER A 294 -21.30 -11.95 -12.35
N SER A 295 -20.64 -12.89 -11.67
CA SER A 295 -20.66 -13.00 -10.20
C SER A 295 -19.79 -11.96 -9.49
N VAL A 296 -18.87 -11.28 -10.20
CA VAL A 296 -17.93 -10.34 -9.64
C VAL A 296 -18.29 -8.93 -10.07
N SER A 297 -18.38 -8.02 -9.14
CA SER A 297 -18.61 -6.58 -9.38
C SER A 297 -17.68 -5.74 -8.52
N PHE A 298 -17.42 -4.52 -8.98
CA PHE A 298 -16.60 -3.57 -8.24
C PHE A 298 -17.48 -2.53 -7.56
N ALA A 299 -17.18 -2.25 -6.31
CA ALA A 299 -17.96 -1.35 -5.47
C ALA A 299 -17.08 -0.23 -4.93
N ASN A 300 -17.63 0.96 -4.84
CA ASN A 300 -16.94 2.10 -4.29
C ASN A 300 -16.49 1.82 -2.85
N GLN A 301 -15.25 2.23 -2.57
CA GLN A 301 -14.60 1.97 -1.29
C GLN A 301 -14.64 3.22 -0.42
N HIS A 302 -15.00 3.01 0.83
CA HIS A 302 -14.96 4.02 1.89
C HIS A 302 -13.95 3.55 2.94
N ARG A 303 -13.06 4.43 3.32
CA ARG A 303 -12.10 4.17 4.38
C ARG A 303 -12.12 5.33 5.38
N LEU A 304 -12.35 4.99 6.63
CA LEU A 304 -12.25 5.89 7.78
C LEU A 304 -11.12 5.39 8.66
N ALA A 305 -10.22 6.27 9.03
CA ALA A 305 -9.09 5.98 9.89
C ALA A 305 -8.95 7.05 10.97
N ALA A 306 -8.53 6.67 12.15
CA ALA A 306 -8.25 7.58 13.24
C ALA A 306 -7.05 7.10 14.05
N GLY A 307 -6.30 8.05 14.59
CA GLY A 307 -5.13 7.75 15.41
C GLY A 307 -4.87 8.80 16.47
N ILE A 308 -4.21 8.37 17.54
CA ILE A 308 -3.71 9.22 18.61
C ILE A 308 -2.26 8.86 18.91
N ALA A 309 -1.44 9.84 19.19
CA ALA A 309 -0.05 9.64 19.55
C ALA A 309 0.33 10.47 20.78
N TYR A 310 1.20 9.89 21.59
CA TYR A 310 1.75 10.56 22.77
C TYR A 310 3.28 10.51 22.74
N THR A 311 3.92 11.67 22.90
CA THR A 311 5.38 11.79 22.91
C THR A 311 5.89 11.81 24.34
N ILE A 312 6.71 10.80 24.66
CA ILE A 312 7.43 10.66 25.93
C ILE A 312 8.79 11.35 25.79
N ASN A 313 9.32 11.85 26.90
CA ASN A 313 10.57 12.55 27.03
C ASN A 313 10.57 13.94 26.34
N ASN A 314 11.76 14.48 26.12
CA ASN A 314 11.91 15.80 25.50
C ASN A 314 11.65 15.70 23.99
N PRO A 315 10.57 16.31 23.45
CA PRO A 315 10.23 16.24 22.02
C PRO A 315 11.32 16.81 21.09
N TYR A 316 12.23 17.66 21.60
CA TYR A 316 13.29 18.31 20.84
C TYR A 316 14.61 17.54 20.83
N LYS A 317 14.71 16.42 21.55
CA LYS A 317 15.94 15.61 21.64
C LYS A 317 15.66 14.16 21.24
N LYS A 318 16.01 13.23 22.14
CA LYS A 318 15.59 11.83 22.02
C LYS A 318 14.17 11.70 22.53
N SER A 319 13.26 11.27 21.69
CA SER A 319 11.87 11.07 22.08
C SER A 319 11.35 9.70 21.64
N ILE A 320 10.38 9.20 22.39
CA ILE A 320 9.60 8.03 22.02
C ILE A 320 8.18 8.52 21.81
N LYS A 321 7.62 8.25 20.62
CA LYS A 321 6.23 8.54 20.31
C LYS A 321 5.46 7.24 20.27
N LEU A 322 4.56 7.04 21.23
CA LEU A 322 3.63 5.91 21.24
C LEU A 322 2.44 6.22 20.34
N LEU A 323 2.01 5.24 19.58
CA LEU A 323 0.98 5.35 18.57
C LEU A 323 -0.14 4.36 18.87
N LEU A 324 -1.38 4.79 18.69
CA LEU A 324 -2.58 3.95 18.70
C LEU A 324 -3.50 4.40 17.57
N GLY A 325 -4.06 3.46 16.83
CA GLY A 325 -4.93 3.79 15.72
C GLY A 325 -5.96 2.71 15.43
N THR A 326 -6.96 3.08 14.67
CA THR A 326 -8.03 2.20 14.21
C THR A 326 -8.58 2.66 12.87
N GLY A 327 -9.23 1.76 12.16
CA GLY A 327 -9.93 2.12 10.94
C GLY A 327 -10.98 1.11 10.53
N LEU A 328 -11.84 1.58 9.64
CA LEU A 328 -12.93 0.85 9.03
C LEU A 328 -12.85 1.00 7.52
N SER A 329 -13.05 -0.07 6.78
CA SER A 329 -13.11 -0.03 5.32
C SER A 329 -14.04 -1.10 4.78
N ASN A 330 -14.43 -0.94 3.52
CA ASN A 330 -15.07 -2.01 2.77
C ASN A 330 -14.15 -2.42 1.61
N PRO A 331 -14.15 -3.71 1.21
CA PRO A 331 -13.44 -4.16 0.03
C PRO A 331 -14.05 -3.54 -1.23
N TYR A 332 -13.23 -3.38 -2.27
CA TYR A 332 -13.68 -2.89 -3.57
C TYR A 332 -14.29 -4.00 -4.45
N VAL A 333 -13.93 -5.25 -4.18
CA VAL A 333 -14.52 -6.42 -4.85
C VAL A 333 -15.77 -6.86 -4.11
N ALA A 334 -16.84 -7.10 -4.85
CA ALA A 334 -18.08 -7.67 -4.35
C ALA A 334 -18.41 -8.94 -5.16
N ILE A 335 -18.66 -10.06 -4.46
CA ILE A 335 -19.05 -11.34 -5.06
C ILE A 335 -20.56 -11.49 -4.88
N ASN A 336 -21.27 -11.73 -5.97
CA ASN A 336 -22.75 -11.78 -5.98
C ASN A 336 -23.38 -10.54 -5.33
N LYS A 337 -22.80 -9.33 -5.59
CA LYS A 337 -23.20 -8.04 -5.00
C LYS A 337 -23.04 -7.98 -3.46
N ARG A 338 -22.38 -8.94 -2.85
CA ARG A 338 -22.15 -9.00 -1.40
C ARG A 338 -20.68 -8.70 -1.07
N LYS A 339 -20.43 -8.02 0.03
CA LYS A 339 -19.10 -7.65 0.51
C LYS A 339 -19.04 -7.70 2.04
N ALA A 340 -17.92 -8.15 2.58
CA ALA A 340 -17.61 -8.03 4.00
C ALA A 340 -17.30 -6.56 4.36
N LYS A 341 -17.15 -6.28 5.65
CA LYS A 341 -16.60 -5.01 6.15
C LYS A 341 -15.37 -5.32 6.98
N ASN A 342 -14.33 -4.54 6.78
CA ASN A 342 -13.06 -4.72 7.45
C ASN A 342 -12.90 -3.69 8.56
N TYR A 343 -12.36 -4.10 9.69
CA TYR A 343 -11.85 -3.22 10.73
C TYR A 343 -10.43 -3.61 11.12
N TYR A 344 -9.70 -2.67 11.63
CA TYR A 344 -8.38 -2.93 12.17
C TYR A 344 -8.06 -2.02 13.35
N ILE A 345 -7.17 -2.51 14.19
CA ILE A 345 -6.59 -1.77 15.30
C ILE A 345 -5.09 -1.87 15.14
N SER A 346 -4.39 -0.76 15.34
CA SER A 346 -2.94 -0.71 15.25
C SER A 346 -2.34 -0.02 16.47
N THR A 347 -1.12 -0.40 16.79
CA THR A 347 -0.29 0.25 17.81
C THR A 347 1.13 0.33 17.32
N GLY A 348 1.93 1.22 17.87
CA GLY A 348 3.33 1.34 17.48
C GLY A 348 4.12 2.30 18.33
N ALA A 349 5.41 2.34 18.05
CA ALA A 349 6.35 3.27 18.68
C ALA A 349 7.36 3.79 17.66
N ASN A 350 7.58 5.10 17.68
CA ASN A 350 8.63 5.77 16.91
C ASN A 350 9.72 6.23 17.87
N PHE A 351 10.94 5.79 17.63
CA PHE A 351 12.12 6.12 18.40
C PHE A 351 12.95 7.16 17.65
N THR A 352 12.93 8.40 18.12
CA THR A 352 13.72 9.48 17.51
C THR A 352 15.09 9.57 18.18
N THR A 353 16.14 9.52 17.37
CA THR A 353 17.54 9.65 17.82
C THR A 353 17.97 11.12 17.89
N ARG A 354 19.17 11.39 18.46
CA ARG A 354 19.75 12.76 18.51
C ARG A 354 19.94 13.39 17.14
N ASN A 355 20.19 12.59 16.11
CA ASN A 355 20.42 13.05 14.73
C ASN A 355 19.12 13.17 13.92
N SER A 356 17.96 13.14 14.58
CA SER A 356 16.63 13.15 13.97
C SER A 356 16.33 11.94 13.07
N ASN A 357 17.09 10.86 13.20
CA ASN A 357 16.71 9.59 12.58
C ASN A 357 15.59 8.94 13.39
N ILE A 358 14.70 8.27 12.71
CA ILE A 358 13.50 7.66 13.33
C ILE A 358 13.50 6.17 12.99
N ILE A 359 13.34 5.35 14.01
CA ILE A 359 13.07 3.92 13.88
C ILE A 359 11.64 3.72 14.35
N SER A 360 10.82 3.10 13.54
CA SER A 360 9.40 2.87 13.81
C SER A 360 9.10 1.38 13.81
N ILE A 361 8.35 0.94 14.79
CA ILE A 361 7.81 -0.42 14.89
C ILE A 361 6.32 -0.29 15.11
N GLY A 362 5.53 -1.01 14.32
CA GLY A 362 4.08 -1.01 14.43
C GLY A 362 3.51 -2.42 14.31
N LEU A 363 2.40 -2.65 14.99
CA LEU A 363 1.61 -3.87 14.94
C LEU A 363 0.19 -3.51 14.54
N LYS A 364 -0.42 -4.26 13.62
CA LYS A 364 -1.81 -4.11 13.21
C LYS A 364 -2.51 -5.46 13.28
N TYR A 365 -3.65 -5.50 13.93
CA TYR A 365 -4.62 -6.58 13.85
C TYR A 365 -5.77 -6.17 12.94
N SER A 366 -6.13 -7.00 11.98
CA SER A 366 -7.25 -6.81 11.06
C SER A 366 -8.19 -8.00 11.09
N ASP A 367 -9.49 -7.74 11.00
CA ASP A 367 -10.52 -8.76 10.94
C ASP A 367 -11.72 -8.25 10.14
N GLN A 368 -12.60 -9.16 9.76
CA GLN A 368 -13.79 -8.90 8.98
C GLN A 368 -15.06 -9.12 9.80
N PHE A 369 -16.07 -8.33 9.54
CA PHE A 369 -17.41 -8.49 10.08
C PHE A 369 -18.47 -8.36 8.98
N LYS A 370 -19.70 -8.85 9.24
CA LYS A 370 -20.78 -8.94 8.25
C LYS A 370 -20.36 -9.69 6.99
N ILE A 371 -19.71 -10.84 7.19
CA ILE A 371 -19.22 -11.69 6.12
C ILE A 371 -20.42 -12.38 5.48
N PRO A 372 -20.62 -12.22 4.17
CA PRO A 372 -21.65 -12.96 3.46
C PRO A 372 -21.38 -14.47 3.45
N SER A 373 -22.43 -15.28 3.46
CA SER A 373 -22.31 -16.73 3.31
C SER A 373 -21.58 -17.08 2.00
N GLY A 374 -20.64 -18.02 2.06
CA GLY A 374 -19.86 -18.46 0.91
C GLY A 374 -18.57 -17.64 0.65
N LEU A 375 -18.29 -16.60 1.46
CA LEU A 375 -17.01 -15.91 1.43
C LEU A 375 -16.12 -16.35 2.61
N PRO A 376 -14.80 -16.47 2.42
CA PRO A 376 -13.87 -16.73 3.51
C PRO A 376 -13.80 -15.55 4.47
N ARG A 377 -13.68 -15.82 5.75
CA ARG A 377 -13.31 -14.82 6.75
C ARG A 377 -11.80 -14.66 6.75
N GLU A 378 -11.34 -13.42 6.63
CA GLU A 378 -9.94 -13.07 6.66
C GLU A 378 -9.60 -12.36 7.95
N LYS A 379 -8.58 -12.87 8.66
CA LYS A 379 -7.98 -12.24 9.83
C LYS A 379 -6.48 -12.11 9.61
N GLY A 380 -5.88 -11.04 10.10
CA GLY A 380 -4.45 -10.84 9.94
C GLY A 380 -3.80 -10.09 11.10
N VAL A 381 -2.53 -10.43 11.34
CA VAL A 381 -1.64 -9.66 12.19
C VAL A 381 -0.45 -9.22 11.34
N SER A 382 -0.21 -7.92 11.26
CA SER A 382 0.90 -7.37 10.49
C SER A 382 1.88 -6.66 11.42
N LEU A 383 3.16 -6.91 11.21
CA LEU A 383 4.28 -6.23 11.85
C LEU A 383 4.93 -5.29 10.84
N PHE A 384 5.11 -4.05 11.22
CA PHE A 384 5.77 -3.02 10.40
C PHE A 384 7.08 -2.60 11.05
N PHE A 385 8.08 -2.45 10.21
CA PHE A 385 9.36 -1.89 10.59
C PHE A 385 9.73 -0.80 9.59
N ASN A 386 10.10 0.38 10.08
CA ASN A 386 10.52 1.48 9.22
C ASN A 386 11.72 2.22 9.79
N ILE A 387 12.61 2.64 8.91
CA ILE A 387 13.75 3.49 9.23
C ILE A 387 13.70 4.73 8.36
N SER A 388 13.71 5.89 9.03
CA SER A 388 13.93 7.17 8.37
C SER A 388 15.24 7.76 8.90
N PHE A 389 16.16 8.05 8.02
CA PHE A 389 17.41 8.70 8.39
C PHE A 389 17.67 9.92 7.51
N SER A 390 18.40 10.89 8.05
CA SER A 390 18.67 12.14 7.36
C SER A 390 20.15 12.49 7.44
N GLU A 391 20.73 12.80 6.28
CA GLU A 391 22.11 13.23 6.14
C GLU A 391 22.17 14.70 5.71
N ARG A 392 23.13 15.44 6.27
CA ARG A 392 23.36 16.84 5.91
C ARG A 392 24.02 16.93 4.55
N THR A 393 23.51 17.81 3.69
CA THR A 393 24.22 18.22 2.48
C THR A 393 25.33 19.19 2.85
N TYR A 394 26.57 18.72 2.86
CA TYR A 394 27.73 19.62 2.98
C TYR A 394 27.94 20.32 1.64
N ARG A 395 27.79 21.65 1.59
CA ARG A 395 28.48 22.41 0.57
C ARG A 395 29.96 22.37 0.95
N ALA A 396 30.79 21.71 0.15
CA ALA A 396 32.22 21.88 0.22
C ALA A 396 32.48 23.39 0.01
N LYS A 397 32.98 24.08 1.04
CA LYS A 397 33.58 25.38 0.85
C LYS A 397 34.90 25.11 0.11
N LEU A 398 34.95 25.46 -1.15
CA LEU A 398 36.24 25.65 -1.84
C LEU A 398 36.96 26.73 -1.06
N GLN A 399 38.03 26.37 -0.35
CA GLN A 399 39.01 27.29 0.22
C GLN A 399 39.89 27.81 -0.90
#